data_aadfe6abf641d5a67b374e1e7e0f23de
#
_entry.id   aadfe6abf641d5a67b374e1e7e0f23de
#
_cell.length_a   1.000
_cell.length_b   1.000
_cell.length_c   1.000
_cell.angle_alpha   90.00
_cell.angle_beta   90.00
_cell.angle_gamma   90.00
#
_symmetry.space_group_name_H-M   'P 1'
#
loop_
_entity.id
_entity.type
_entity.pdbx_description
1 polymer ?
#
loop_
_entity_poly.entity_id
_entity_poly.type
_entity_poly.pdbx_seq_one_letter_code
_entity_poly.pdbx_strand_id
1 'polypeptide(L)'
;MFRLVGRVAVALLMVAEFSLADTVIKDNRDGKMYKTLASGNLNWFTDNLSYRKLVSFTDKGGAPYYKQSTWKAACPVGTHVPDIQEWTLFAKDRFTGPRKLSNVKSFAGKTRGFYGSEDAKKIQGKEAAYFAVLDPNGVRAMMLDVKRGNAKMVELPAGAITTVRCVSERNFYAEKNVDEKKMIL
;
A
#
# COMPACT_ATOMS: atom_id res chain seq x y z
N MET A 1 -10.80 -57.72 35.31
CA MET A 1 -11.03 -56.30 35.39
C MET A 1 -10.08 -55.62 34.37
N PHE A 2 -10.52 -55.46 33.10
CA PHE A 2 -9.69 -54.89 32.03
C PHE A 2 -10.08 -53.40 31.83
N ARG A 3 -9.11 -52.50 32.06
CA ARG A 3 -9.28 -51.08 31.79
C ARG A 3 -8.89 -50.80 30.33
N LEU A 4 -9.88 -50.43 29.53
CA LEU A 4 -9.69 -49.90 28.18
C LEU A 4 -9.22 -48.44 28.28
N VAL A 5 -8.02 -48.16 27.87
CA VAL A 5 -7.47 -46.79 27.73
C VAL A 5 -7.79 -46.33 26.31
N GLY A 6 -8.80 -45.49 26.17
CA GLY A 6 -9.14 -44.87 24.89
C GLY A 6 -8.07 -43.82 24.52
N ARG A 7 -7.39 -44.02 23.40
CA ARG A 7 -6.51 -43.03 22.77
C ARG A 7 -7.37 -42.06 21.95
N VAL A 8 -7.50 -40.85 22.44
CA VAL A 8 -8.08 -39.74 21.65
C VAL A 8 -7.01 -39.25 20.67
N ALA A 9 -7.20 -39.52 19.39
CA ALA A 9 -6.37 -38.95 18.34
C ALA A 9 -6.83 -37.52 18.08
N VAL A 10 -6.02 -36.54 18.49
CA VAL A 10 -6.21 -35.14 18.14
C VAL A 10 -5.70 -34.96 16.71
N ALA A 11 -6.63 -34.84 15.76
CA ALA A 11 -6.31 -34.48 14.40
C ALA A 11 -5.92 -32.97 14.38
N LEU A 12 -4.62 -32.71 14.21
CA LEU A 12 -4.09 -31.38 13.99
C LEU A 12 -4.49 -30.94 12.56
N LEU A 13 -5.53 -30.11 12.45
CA LEU A 13 -5.86 -29.43 11.19
C LEU A 13 -4.73 -28.42 10.91
N MET A 14 -3.82 -28.81 10.03
CA MET A 14 -2.88 -27.87 9.41
C MET A 14 -3.69 -26.96 8.49
N VAL A 15 -4.02 -25.77 8.96
CA VAL A 15 -4.50 -24.70 8.10
C VAL A 15 -3.29 -24.24 7.29
N ALA A 16 -3.23 -24.64 6.03
CA ALA A 16 -2.26 -24.11 5.07
C ALA A 16 -2.52 -22.61 4.96
N GLU A 17 -1.67 -21.80 5.58
CA GLU A 17 -1.63 -20.37 5.30
C GLU A 17 -1.17 -20.23 3.84
N PHE A 18 -2.12 -19.97 2.95
CA PHE A 18 -1.79 -19.54 1.60
C PHE A 18 -1.03 -18.24 1.71
N SER A 19 0.27 -18.31 1.64
CA SER A 19 1.13 -17.16 1.40
C SER A 19 0.79 -16.66 -0.01
N LEU A 20 -0.05 -15.62 -0.08
CA LEU A 20 -0.31 -14.90 -1.32
C LEU A 20 1.03 -14.33 -1.77
N ALA A 21 1.59 -14.88 -2.83
CA ALA A 21 2.87 -14.48 -3.36
C ALA A 21 2.85 -12.97 -3.63
N ASP A 22 3.82 -12.26 -3.06
CA ASP A 22 4.03 -10.84 -3.35
C ASP A 22 4.30 -10.71 -4.86
N THR A 23 3.40 -10.08 -5.58
CA THR A 23 3.61 -9.77 -6.99
C THR A 23 4.53 -8.57 -7.12
N VAL A 24 5.31 -8.55 -8.22
CA VAL A 24 6.21 -7.43 -8.53
C VAL A 24 5.74 -6.77 -9.82
N ILE A 25 5.53 -5.45 -9.78
CA ILE A 25 5.13 -4.66 -10.94
C ILE A 25 6.33 -3.86 -11.44
N LYS A 26 6.63 -3.99 -12.73
CA LYS A 26 7.68 -3.20 -13.39
C LYS A 26 7.08 -1.93 -13.95
N ASP A 27 7.68 -0.77 -13.61
CA ASP A 27 7.40 0.48 -14.30
C ASP A 27 8.21 0.52 -15.60
N ASN A 28 7.53 0.35 -16.73
CA ASN A 28 8.19 0.32 -18.04
C ASN A 28 8.77 1.68 -18.46
N ARG A 29 8.44 2.78 -17.75
CA ARG A 29 8.95 4.12 -18.04
C ARG A 29 10.39 4.35 -17.60
N ASP A 30 10.83 3.64 -16.53
CA ASP A 30 12.19 3.76 -15.96
C ASP A 30 12.79 2.40 -15.55
N GLY A 31 12.05 1.29 -15.75
CA GLY A 31 12.49 -0.07 -15.45
C GLY A 31 12.43 -0.45 -13.97
N LYS A 32 11.96 0.45 -13.10
CA LYS A 32 11.92 0.19 -11.67
C LYS A 32 10.88 -0.88 -11.31
N MET A 33 11.25 -1.74 -10.37
CA MET A 33 10.41 -2.83 -9.86
C MET A 33 9.79 -2.42 -8.52
N TYR A 34 8.49 -2.62 -8.37
CA TYR A 34 7.74 -2.35 -7.14
C TYR A 34 7.14 -3.64 -6.61
N LYS A 35 7.49 -4.00 -5.38
CA LYS A 35 6.80 -5.07 -4.65
C LYS A 35 5.38 -4.64 -4.32
N THR A 36 4.46 -5.60 -4.34
CA THR A 36 3.07 -5.32 -4.02
C THR A 36 2.58 -6.17 -2.85
N LEU A 37 1.55 -5.68 -2.21
CA LEU A 37 0.81 -6.33 -1.15
C LEU A 37 -0.63 -6.49 -1.61
N ALA A 38 -1.14 -7.71 -1.64
CA ALA A 38 -2.52 -7.98 -1.99
C ALA A 38 -3.47 -7.54 -0.86
N SER A 39 -4.52 -6.81 -1.20
CA SER A 39 -5.62 -6.46 -0.30
C SER A 39 -6.91 -6.29 -1.09
N GLY A 40 -7.93 -7.11 -0.78
CA GLY A 40 -9.12 -7.22 -1.61
C GLY A 40 -8.79 -7.58 -3.05
N ASN A 41 -9.34 -6.84 -4.00
CA ASN A 41 -9.13 -7.03 -5.44
C ASN A 41 -7.92 -6.27 -5.99
N LEU A 42 -7.09 -5.69 -5.13
CA LEU A 42 -5.99 -4.83 -5.53
C LEU A 42 -4.64 -5.34 -5.04
N ASN A 43 -3.61 -5.06 -5.83
CA ASN A 43 -2.21 -5.15 -5.47
C ASN A 43 -1.68 -3.75 -5.18
N TRP A 44 -1.28 -3.50 -3.94
CA TRP A 44 -0.80 -2.22 -3.44
C TRP A 44 0.72 -2.14 -3.47
N PHE A 45 1.30 -1.11 -4.04
CA PHE A 45 2.74 -0.90 -3.94
C PHE A 45 3.16 -0.77 -2.48
N THR A 46 4.17 -1.53 -2.06
CA THR A 46 4.73 -1.45 -0.70
C THR A 46 5.72 -0.30 -0.55
N ASP A 47 6.25 0.20 -1.67
CA ASP A 47 7.17 1.34 -1.71
C ASP A 47 6.52 2.57 -2.35
N ASN A 48 7.04 3.75 -2.02
CA ASN A 48 6.62 4.98 -2.68
C ASN A 48 7.01 4.93 -4.16
N LEU A 49 6.10 5.37 -5.00
CA LEU A 49 6.43 5.65 -6.39
C LEU A 49 7.65 6.59 -6.45
N SER A 50 8.54 6.38 -7.41
CA SER A 50 9.75 7.21 -7.56
C SER A 50 10.10 7.52 -9.01
N TYR A 51 9.08 7.67 -9.86
CA TYR A 51 9.26 8.03 -11.26
C TYR A 51 9.80 9.47 -11.39
N ARG A 52 11.09 9.60 -11.66
CA ARG A 52 11.86 10.86 -11.57
C ARG A 52 11.31 12.02 -12.39
N LYS A 53 10.71 11.76 -13.56
CA LYS A 53 10.19 12.83 -14.43
C LYS A 53 9.00 13.60 -13.83
N LEU A 54 8.29 13.01 -12.85
CA LEU A 54 7.13 13.62 -12.21
C LEU A 54 7.35 13.94 -10.72
N VAL A 55 8.49 13.54 -10.15
CA VAL A 55 8.88 13.90 -8.79
C VAL A 55 9.12 15.39 -8.71
N SER A 56 8.44 16.08 -7.80
CA SER A 56 8.64 17.52 -7.57
C SER A 56 9.93 17.77 -6.80
N PHE A 57 10.18 16.95 -5.79
CA PHE A 57 11.46 16.91 -5.07
C PHE A 57 11.59 15.61 -4.27
N THR A 58 12.79 15.35 -3.79
CA THR A 58 13.11 14.23 -2.90
C THR A 58 13.61 14.79 -1.58
N ASP A 59 13.06 14.33 -0.46
CA ASP A 59 13.51 14.77 0.85
C ASP A 59 14.89 14.22 1.24
N LYS A 60 15.43 14.65 2.38
CA LYS A 60 16.73 14.18 2.90
C LYS A 60 16.74 12.68 3.20
N GLY A 61 15.59 12.05 3.41
CA GLY A 61 15.44 10.61 3.62
C GLY A 61 15.31 9.80 2.33
N GLY A 62 15.31 10.46 1.17
CA GLY A 62 15.16 9.84 -0.15
C GLY A 62 13.70 9.60 -0.55
N ALA A 63 12.71 10.08 0.21
CA ALA A 63 11.30 9.94 -0.16
C ALA A 63 10.92 10.91 -1.29
N PRO A 64 10.32 10.40 -2.40
CA PRO A 64 9.87 11.22 -3.51
C PRO A 64 8.49 11.83 -3.22
N TYR A 65 8.32 13.10 -3.56
CA TYR A 65 7.09 13.87 -3.39
C TYR A 65 6.58 14.39 -4.73
N TYR A 66 5.25 14.35 -4.90
CA TYR A 66 4.54 14.66 -6.13
C TYR A 66 3.53 15.77 -5.89
N LYS A 67 3.44 16.74 -6.83
CA LYS A 67 2.39 17.76 -6.86
C LYS A 67 1.05 17.11 -7.14
N GLN A 68 -0.01 17.66 -6.56
CA GLN A 68 -1.38 17.22 -6.83
C GLN A 68 -1.69 17.14 -8.34
N SER A 69 -1.28 18.13 -9.11
CA SER A 69 -1.51 18.17 -10.56
C SER A 69 -0.93 16.99 -11.34
N THR A 70 0.05 16.28 -10.76
CA THR A 70 0.69 15.11 -11.39
C THR A 70 0.14 13.77 -10.90
N TRP A 71 -0.65 13.72 -9.84
CA TRP A 71 -1.07 12.45 -9.22
C TRP A 71 -1.78 11.54 -10.22
N LYS A 72 -2.73 12.08 -11.02
CA LYS A 72 -3.50 11.28 -11.99
C LYS A 72 -2.61 10.54 -13.00
N ALA A 73 -1.48 11.14 -13.37
CA ALA A 73 -0.53 10.58 -14.35
C ALA A 73 0.70 9.92 -13.70
N ALA A 74 0.78 9.93 -12.36
CA ALA A 74 1.99 9.50 -11.67
C ALA A 74 2.24 8.00 -11.82
N CYS A 75 1.20 7.18 -11.66
CA CYS A 75 1.35 5.72 -11.64
C CYS A 75 1.68 5.12 -13.01
N PRO A 76 2.38 3.96 -13.05
CA PRO A 76 2.65 3.22 -14.29
C PRO A 76 1.37 2.80 -15.01
N VAL A 77 1.47 2.53 -16.31
CA VAL A 77 0.36 1.97 -17.10
C VAL A 77 -0.15 0.69 -16.46
N GLY A 78 -1.48 0.54 -16.38
CA GLY A 78 -2.15 -0.58 -15.69
C GLY A 78 -2.24 -0.43 -14.18
N THR A 79 -1.79 0.72 -13.65
CA THR A 79 -1.94 1.07 -12.24
C THR A 79 -2.48 2.50 -12.09
N HIS A 80 -2.95 2.85 -10.90
CA HIS A 80 -3.48 4.19 -10.62
C HIS A 80 -3.20 4.62 -9.17
N VAL A 81 -3.37 5.91 -8.90
CA VAL A 81 -3.38 6.43 -7.52
C VAL A 81 -4.71 6.03 -6.89
N PRO A 82 -4.70 5.42 -5.70
CA PRO A 82 -5.93 4.94 -5.07
C PRO A 82 -6.91 6.07 -4.78
N ASP A 83 -8.19 5.79 -4.96
CA ASP A 83 -9.28 6.68 -4.57
C ASP A 83 -9.66 6.54 -3.08
N ILE A 84 -10.70 7.30 -2.68
CA ILE A 84 -11.19 7.31 -1.29
C ILE A 84 -11.70 5.93 -0.87
N GLN A 85 -12.44 5.24 -1.74
CA GLN A 85 -13.04 3.95 -1.43
C GLN A 85 -11.97 2.86 -1.29
N GLU A 86 -11.02 2.81 -2.22
CA GLU A 86 -9.89 1.88 -2.20
C GLU A 86 -9.05 2.04 -0.93
N TRP A 87 -8.67 3.27 -0.59
CA TRP A 87 -7.96 3.55 0.66
C TRP A 87 -8.76 3.17 1.90
N THR A 88 -10.08 3.40 1.91
CA THR A 88 -10.95 3.06 3.04
C THR A 88 -10.99 1.54 3.24
N LEU A 89 -11.15 0.77 2.17
CA LEU A 89 -11.15 -0.70 2.22
C LEU A 89 -9.79 -1.24 2.65
N PHE A 90 -8.70 -0.71 2.10
CA PHE A 90 -7.34 -1.08 2.48
C PHE A 90 -7.06 -0.79 3.96
N ALA A 91 -7.43 0.39 4.45
CA ALA A 91 -7.24 0.75 5.84
C ALA A 91 -8.04 -0.16 6.79
N LYS A 92 -9.26 -0.52 6.41
CA LYS A 92 -10.08 -1.48 7.16
C LYS A 92 -9.45 -2.87 7.20
N ASP A 93 -8.88 -3.34 6.09
CA ASP A 93 -8.22 -4.64 6.00
C ASP A 93 -6.88 -4.66 6.78
N ARG A 94 -6.06 -3.64 6.62
CA ARG A 94 -4.64 -3.68 7.06
C ARG A 94 -4.33 -2.91 8.34
N PHE A 95 -5.10 -1.85 8.65
CA PHE A 95 -4.78 -0.95 9.76
C PHE A 95 -5.77 -1.07 10.93
N THR A 96 -6.36 -2.26 11.10
CA THR A 96 -7.21 -2.62 12.22
C THR A 96 -6.64 -3.81 12.98
N GLY A 97 -7.29 -4.15 14.11
CA GLY A 97 -6.92 -5.32 14.91
C GLY A 97 -5.57 -5.23 15.65
N PRO A 98 -5.08 -6.35 16.19
CA PRO A 98 -3.91 -6.37 17.08
C PRO A 98 -2.61 -5.91 16.43
N ARG A 99 -2.44 -6.13 15.13
CA ARG A 99 -1.23 -5.77 14.38
C ARG A 99 -1.27 -4.39 13.72
N LYS A 100 -2.30 -3.57 13.98
CA LYS A 100 -2.47 -2.27 13.31
C LYS A 100 -1.23 -1.37 13.36
N LEU A 101 -0.59 -1.26 14.53
CA LEU A 101 0.58 -0.40 14.70
C LEU A 101 1.78 -0.87 13.86
N SER A 102 2.06 -2.17 13.84
CA SER A 102 3.16 -2.72 13.03
C SER A 102 2.88 -2.58 11.53
N ASN A 103 1.65 -2.84 11.10
CA ASN A 103 1.24 -2.69 9.71
C ASN A 103 1.33 -1.23 9.23
N VAL A 104 0.84 -0.26 10.04
CA VAL A 104 0.96 1.17 9.74
C VAL A 104 2.43 1.59 9.65
N LYS A 105 3.28 1.18 10.61
CA LYS A 105 4.72 1.49 10.58
C LYS A 105 5.42 0.90 9.36
N SER A 106 5.15 -0.36 9.05
CA SER A 106 5.73 -1.06 7.91
C SER A 106 5.33 -0.37 6.58
N PHE A 107 4.03 -0.11 6.39
CA PHE A 107 3.54 0.52 5.17
C PHE A 107 4.00 1.97 5.03
N ALA A 108 4.01 2.76 6.11
CA ALA A 108 4.51 4.14 6.09
C ALA A 108 6.02 4.22 5.79
N GLY A 109 6.79 3.22 6.20
CA GLY A 109 8.25 3.21 6.05
C GLY A 109 8.89 4.46 6.65
N LYS A 110 9.76 5.11 5.89
CA LYS A 110 10.43 6.36 6.27
C LYS A 110 9.65 7.62 5.89
N THR A 111 8.53 7.48 5.17
CA THR A 111 7.70 8.61 4.72
C THR A 111 7.17 9.41 5.91
N ARG A 112 7.31 10.74 5.86
CA ARG A 112 6.78 11.67 6.89
C ARG A 112 6.35 12.97 6.25
N GLY A 113 5.19 13.47 6.72
CA GLY A 113 4.69 14.79 6.38
C GLY A 113 4.27 14.98 4.92
N PHE A 114 3.91 16.20 4.62
CA PHE A 114 3.61 16.72 3.29
C PHE A 114 4.09 18.17 3.19
N TYR A 115 4.06 18.75 1.98
CA TYR A 115 4.38 20.17 1.77
C TYR A 115 3.14 20.89 1.24
N GLY A 116 2.93 22.14 1.71
CA GLY A 116 1.70 22.87 1.43
C GLY A 116 1.60 23.44 0.02
N SER A 117 2.74 23.75 -0.61
CA SER A 117 2.81 24.27 -1.98
C SER A 117 4.21 24.07 -2.55
N GLU A 118 4.40 24.40 -3.83
CA GLU A 118 5.71 24.28 -4.52
C GLU A 118 6.82 25.09 -3.87
N ASP A 119 6.47 26.24 -3.27
CA ASP A 119 7.41 27.12 -2.57
C ASP A 119 7.55 26.77 -1.08
N ALA A 120 6.81 25.77 -0.62
CA ALA A 120 6.85 25.39 0.78
C ALA A 120 8.18 24.75 1.15
N LYS A 121 9.05 25.52 1.77
CA LYS A 121 10.36 25.07 2.28
C LYS A 121 10.24 24.18 3.52
N LYS A 122 9.03 24.08 4.11
CA LYS A 122 8.82 23.42 5.40
C LYS A 122 7.84 22.28 5.28
N ILE A 123 8.30 21.10 5.67
CA ILE A 123 7.45 19.93 5.83
C ILE A 123 6.42 20.13 6.95
N GLN A 124 5.17 19.78 6.68
CA GLN A 124 4.07 19.79 7.63
C GLN A 124 3.72 18.38 8.06
N GLY A 125 3.09 18.20 9.22
CA GLY A 125 2.60 16.89 9.67
C GLY A 125 3.67 15.81 9.86
N LYS A 126 4.88 16.18 10.33
CA LYS A 126 6.05 15.28 10.47
C LYS A 126 5.80 14.00 11.29
N GLU A 127 4.75 13.97 12.11
CA GLU A 127 4.43 12.84 13.00
C GLU A 127 3.70 11.70 12.26
N ALA A 128 3.25 11.93 11.03
CA ALA A 128 2.50 10.98 10.24
C ALA A 128 3.03 10.88 8.80
N ALA A 129 2.72 9.78 8.12
CA ALA A 129 2.91 9.66 6.68
C ALA A 129 1.64 10.08 5.95
N TYR A 130 1.78 10.70 4.77
CA TYR A 130 0.67 11.16 3.94
C TYR A 130 0.82 10.63 2.53
N PHE A 131 -0.23 9.98 2.04
CA PHE A 131 -0.26 9.39 0.70
C PHE A 131 -1.38 10.00 -0.11
N ALA A 132 -1.10 10.34 -1.36
CA ALA A 132 -2.07 10.89 -2.29
C ALA A 132 -3.33 10.04 -2.39
N VAL A 133 -4.48 10.69 -2.44
CA VAL A 133 -5.78 10.09 -2.69
C VAL A 133 -6.38 10.75 -3.91
N LEU A 134 -6.81 9.97 -4.89
CA LEU A 134 -7.50 10.52 -6.05
C LEU A 134 -8.94 10.87 -5.66
N ASP A 135 -9.21 12.17 -5.57
CA ASP A 135 -10.52 12.72 -5.28
C ASP A 135 -10.85 13.85 -6.28
N PRO A 136 -11.93 13.74 -7.06
CA PRO A 136 -12.32 14.79 -8.01
C PRO A 136 -12.77 16.09 -7.31
N ASN A 137 -13.15 16.02 -6.03
CA ASN A 137 -13.78 17.13 -5.30
C ASN A 137 -12.81 17.87 -4.37
N GLY A 138 -11.55 17.44 -4.27
CA GLY A 138 -10.62 18.07 -3.34
C GLY A 138 -9.22 17.49 -3.33
N VAL A 139 -8.37 18.05 -2.47
CA VAL A 139 -7.02 17.55 -2.24
C VAL A 139 -7.03 16.74 -0.96
N ARG A 140 -6.93 15.43 -1.08
CA ARG A 140 -6.97 14.51 0.06
C ARG A 140 -5.75 13.63 0.15
N ALA A 141 -5.47 13.19 1.37
CA ALA A 141 -4.48 12.17 1.64
C ALA A 141 -4.97 11.14 2.64
N MET A 142 -4.49 9.92 2.51
CA MET A 142 -4.51 8.96 3.60
C MET A 142 -3.36 9.28 4.55
N MET A 143 -3.70 9.72 5.75
CA MET A 143 -2.75 9.99 6.84
C MET A 143 -2.58 8.74 7.70
N LEU A 144 -1.33 8.31 7.87
CA LEU A 144 -0.96 7.22 8.76
C LEU A 144 -0.19 7.76 9.98
N ASP A 145 -0.83 7.73 11.14
CA ASP A 145 -0.18 8.07 12.43
C ASP A 145 0.70 6.91 12.87
N VAL A 146 1.99 7.04 12.63
CA VAL A 146 2.98 5.97 12.91
C VAL A 146 3.27 5.75 14.40
N LYS A 147 2.83 6.68 15.27
CA LYS A 147 2.96 6.53 16.73
C LYS A 147 1.79 5.73 17.31
N ARG A 148 0.57 6.03 16.84
CA ARG A 148 -0.66 5.42 17.36
C ARG A 148 -1.18 4.25 16.54
N GLY A 149 -0.67 4.06 15.31
CA GLY A 149 -1.14 3.03 14.39
C GLY A 149 -2.53 3.32 13.81
N ASN A 150 -2.90 4.59 13.69
CA ASN A 150 -4.19 4.99 13.15
C ASN A 150 -4.04 5.42 11.68
N ALA A 151 -5.07 5.14 10.90
CA ALA A 151 -5.21 5.60 9.52
C ALA A 151 -6.49 6.43 9.42
N LYS A 152 -6.43 7.57 8.74
CA LYS A 152 -7.61 8.41 8.47
C LYS A 152 -7.44 9.21 7.19
N MET A 153 -8.56 9.46 6.51
CA MET A 153 -8.63 10.41 5.42
C MET A 153 -8.55 11.83 5.97
N VAL A 154 -7.74 12.69 5.35
CA VAL A 154 -7.60 14.10 5.71
C VAL A 154 -7.62 14.97 4.45
N GLU A 155 -8.14 16.18 4.60
CA GLU A 155 -8.01 17.21 3.58
C GLU A 155 -6.64 17.89 3.70
N LEU A 156 -6.07 18.21 2.55
CA LEU A 156 -4.82 18.96 2.44
C LEU A 156 -5.08 20.32 1.78
N PRO A 157 -4.20 21.30 2.01
CA PRO A 157 -4.25 22.56 1.28
C PRO A 157 -4.17 22.35 -0.24
N ALA A 158 -4.79 23.26 -1.00
CA ALA A 158 -4.62 23.28 -2.45
C ALA A 158 -3.13 23.38 -2.82
N GLY A 159 -2.71 22.62 -3.83
CA GLY A 159 -1.32 22.54 -4.24
C GLY A 159 -0.41 21.70 -3.33
N ALA A 160 -0.97 20.96 -2.38
CA ALA A 160 -0.18 20.06 -1.53
C ALA A 160 0.67 19.06 -2.35
N ILE A 161 1.84 18.81 -1.81
CA ILE A 161 2.84 17.89 -2.39
C ILE A 161 3.04 16.75 -1.41
N THR A 162 2.75 15.52 -1.82
CA THR A 162 2.80 14.34 -0.95
C THR A 162 3.37 13.14 -1.70
N THR A 163 3.59 12.04 -0.99
CA THR A 163 4.05 10.79 -1.61
C THR A 163 2.89 10.06 -2.29
N VAL A 164 3.22 9.20 -3.26
CA VAL A 164 2.25 8.42 -4.03
C VAL A 164 2.49 6.94 -3.80
N ARG A 165 1.41 6.20 -3.58
CA ARG A 165 1.33 4.74 -3.71
C ARG A 165 0.42 4.42 -4.88
N CYS A 166 0.78 3.42 -5.66
CA CYS A 166 -0.05 2.96 -6.77
C CYS A 166 -0.73 1.63 -6.43
N VAL A 167 -1.84 1.37 -7.09
CA VAL A 167 -2.55 0.09 -7.04
C VAL A 167 -2.80 -0.43 -8.44
N SER A 168 -2.93 -1.73 -8.58
CA SER A 168 -3.40 -2.40 -9.79
C SER A 168 -4.48 -3.40 -9.45
N GLU A 169 -5.36 -3.70 -10.41
CA GLU A 169 -6.29 -4.81 -10.30
C GLU A 169 -5.54 -6.14 -10.12
N ARG A 170 -6.09 -7.03 -9.31
CA ARG A 170 -5.62 -8.42 -9.21
C ARG A 170 -6.22 -9.24 -10.35
N ASN A 171 -5.36 -9.85 -11.13
CA ASN A 171 -5.80 -10.78 -12.17
C ASN A 171 -5.88 -12.21 -11.60
N PHE A 172 -6.98 -12.54 -10.92
CA PHE A 172 -7.21 -13.86 -10.33
C PHE A 172 -7.13 -15.03 -11.34
N TYR A 173 -7.36 -14.75 -12.62
CA TYR A 173 -7.29 -15.78 -13.65
C TYR A 173 -5.85 -16.12 -14.07
N ALA A 174 -4.92 -15.16 -13.97
CA ALA A 174 -3.52 -15.40 -14.26
C ALA A 174 -2.85 -16.27 -13.19
N GLU A 175 -3.28 -16.15 -11.93
CA GLU A 175 -2.75 -16.95 -10.81
C GLU A 175 -3.20 -18.42 -10.89
N LYS A 176 -4.44 -18.72 -11.32
CA LYS A 176 -4.93 -20.11 -11.50
C LYS A 176 -4.19 -20.89 -12.60
N ASN A 177 -3.82 -20.23 -13.68
CA ASN A 177 -3.12 -20.89 -14.79
C ASN A 177 -1.66 -21.28 -14.46
N VAL A 178 -1.07 -20.71 -13.43
CA VAL A 178 0.29 -21.07 -12.96
C VAL A 178 0.24 -22.36 -12.13
N ASP A 179 -0.80 -22.54 -11.33
CA ASP A 179 -0.95 -23.74 -10.50
C ASP A 179 -1.37 -24.97 -11.33
N GLU A 180 -2.21 -24.80 -12.36
CA GLU A 180 -2.56 -25.91 -13.27
C GLU A 180 -1.36 -26.42 -14.08
N LYS A 181 -0.44 -25.55 -14.50
CA LYS A 181 0.79 -25.97 -15.18
C LYS A 181 1.77 -26.71 -14.27
N LYS A 182 1.74 -26.50 -12.96
CA LYS A 182 2.56 -27.24 -12.00
C LYS A 182 2.01 -28.61 -11.63
N MET A 183 0.73 -28.90 -11.89
CA MET A 183 0.13 -30.20 -11.61
C MET A 183 0.23 -31.19 -12.78
N ILE A 184 0.77 -30.77 -13.93
CA ILE A 184 0.91 -31.64 -15.14
C ILE A 184 2.37 -32.08 -15.36
N LEU A 185 3.29 -31.79 -14.46
CA LEU A 185 4.67 -32.26 -14.42
C LEU A 185 4.89 -33.20 -13.23
#